data_135b02b7d33de26ae495dda73a493617
#
_entry.id   135b02b7d33de26ae495dda73a493617
#
_cell.length_a   1.000
_cell.length_b   1.000
_cell.length_c   1.000
_cell.angle_alpha   90.00
_cell.angle_beta   90.00
_cell.angle_gamma   90.00
#
_symmetry.space_group_name_H-M   'P 1'
#
loop_
_entity.id
_entity.type
_entity.pdbx_description
1 polymer ?
#
loop_
_entity_poly.entity_id
_entity_poly.type
_entity_poly.pdbx_seq_one_letter_code
_entity_poly.pdbx_strand_id
1 'polypeptide(L)'
;MTETESSGPDARRAAAVFQPEGGQGEGIAMKDVKCLAQNLRIYGYLLSTSFRQRMAYRAGVWMEILHGGLFVFLQGSLWTALIATGYAEASLQEMITYVIINSLVGYLTAFNATSVISRRVDDGSIASDLILPVRFKWKIFFENMGENLFNFLFSGVLSMVVALLLYRAAGPASAIGLAGFLLSILFGIFISYHILYLFAMSAFWVTKPWYIQTLVIALTRLFGGGVIPIWLYPDWLKAMSDVLPFRFITYEPIQIFLGNIQGVEILHCLMMQWISLIVLVLIEKIIWRKAANRVFVQGG
;
A
#
# COMPACT_ATOMS: atom_id res chain seq x y z
N MET A 1 23.99 20.56 42.92
CA MET A 1 22.67 21.20 42.67
C MET A 1 21.95 20.27 41.72
N THR A 2 21.06 19.50 42.29
CA THR A 2 20.32 18.40 41.62
C THR A 2 18.95 18.97 41.21
N GLU A 3 18.72 19.10 39.90
CA GLU A 3 17.40 19.34 39.36
C GLU A 3 16.70 18.00 39.17
N THR A 4 15.68 17.77 40.00
CA THR A 4 14.72 16.68 39.89
C THR A 4 13.66 17.07 38.85
N GLU A 5 13.67 16.45 37.68
CA GLU A 5 12.60 16.55 36.70
C GLU A 5 11.30 15.97 37.25
N SER A 6 10.32 16.84 37.49
CA SER A 6 8.95 16.53 37.82
C SER A 6 8.19 16.14 36.56
N SER A 7 8.08 14.85 36.30
CA SER A 7 7.14 14.33 35.29
C SER A 7 5.71 14.46 35.80
N GLY A 8 4.92 15.41 35.26
CA GLY A 8 3.54 15.68 35.64
C GLY A 8 2.60 14.49 35.49
N PRO A 9 1.52 14.44 36.27
CA PRO A 9 0.57 13.31 36.31
C PRO A 9 -0.18 13.04 35.03
N ASP A 10 -0.22 13.98 34.09
CA ASP A 10 -0.96 13.84 32.82
C ASP A 10 -0.25 12.94 31.79
N ALA A 11 1.09 12.88 31.79
CA ALA A 11 1.84 11.97 30.93
C ALA A 11 1.62 10.49 31.29
N ARG A 12 1.38 10.20 32.57
CA ARG A 12 1.06 8.85 33.04
C ARG A 12 -0.39 8.44 32.73
N ARG A 13 -1.32 9.38 32.62
CA ARG A 13 -2.71 9.11 32.22
C ARG A 13 -2.83 8.79 30.73
N ALA A 14 -2.07 9.46 29.87
CA ALA A 14 -2.05 9.16 28.44
C ALA A 14 -1.47 7.76 28.14
N ALA A 15 -0.48 7.30 28.93
CA ALA A 15 0.09 5.95 28.79
C ALA A 15 -0.84 4.86 29.35
N ALA A 16 -1.67 5.16 30.35
CA ALA A 16 -2.59 4.19 30.97
C ALA A 16 -3.81 3.85 30.08
N VAL A 17 -4.18 4.71 29.13
CA VAL A 17 -5.29 4.44 28.19
C VAL A 17 -4.92 3.34 27.16
N PHE A 18 -3.67 2.94 27.08
CA PHE A 18 -3.17 1.94 26.14
C PHE A 18 -2.90 0.55 26.75
N GLN A 19 -3.30 0.29 28.01
CA GLN A 19 -3.20 -1.07 28.56
C GLN A 19 -4.44 -1.88 28.20
N PRO A 20 -4.31 -3.08 27.62
CA PRO A 20 -5.44 -4.00 27.50
C PRO A 20 -5.76 -4.57 28.88
N GLU A 21 -6.89 -4.19 29.46
CA GLU A 21 -7.42 -4.82 30.66
C GLU A 21 -7.73 -6.29 30.37
N GLY A 22 -7.01 -7.17 31.04
CA GLY A 22 -7.31 -8.58 31.10
C GLY A 22 -8.35 -8.83 32.20
N GLY A 23 -9.42 -9.54 31.83
CA GLY A 23 -10.21 -10.21 32.86
C GLY A 23 -11.71 -10.33 32.59
N GLN A 24 -12.16 -11.52 32.51
CA GLN A 24 -13.47 -12.16 32.70
C GLN A 24 -14.27 -12.52 31.46
N GLY A 25 -14.37 -13.82 31.22
CA GLY A 25 -15.03 -14.46 30.08
C GLY A 25 -16.55 -14.45 30.17
N GLU A 26 -17.18 -14.55 29.02
CA GLU A 26 -18.58 -14.64 28.58
C GLU A 26 -19.35 -13.32 28.35
N GLY A 27 -19.14 -12.25 29.10
CA GLY A 27 -19.61 -10.92 28.68
C GLY A 27 -18.70 -10.22 27.68
N ILE A 28 -17.47 -10.69 27.51
CA ILE A 28 -16.39 -10.11 26.71
C ILE A 28 -16.64 -10.33 25.23
N ALA A 29 -17.04 -11.53 24.81
CA ALA A 29 -17.24 -11.87 23.41
C ALA A 29 -18.31 -10.99 22.73
N MET A 30 -19.39 -10.67 23.44
CA MET A 30 -20.48 -9.85 22.87
C MET A 30 -20.15 -8.34 22.91
N LYS A 31 -19.35 -7.87 23.87
CA LYS A 31 -18.78 -6.51 23.88
C LYS A 31 -17.73 -6.33 22.79
N ASP A 32 -16.88 -7.34 22.60
CA ASP A 32 -15.84 -7.31 21.57
C ASP A 32 -16.44 -7.34 20.15
N VAL A 33 -17.49 -8.13 19.92
CA VAL A 33 -18.22 -8.16 18.62
C VAL A 33 -18.91 -6.83 18.34
N LYS A 34 -19.54 -6.19 19.35
CA LYS A 34 -20.15 -4.86 19.17
C LYS A 34 -19.09 -3.79 18.93
N CYS A 35 -17.98 -3.81 19.64
CA CYS A 35 -16.82 -2.92 19.43
C CYS A 35 -16.21 -3.12 18.04
N LEU A 36 -16.06 -4.36 17.60
CA LEU A 36 -15.57 -4.69 16.26
C LEU A 36 -16.53 -4.19 15.17
N ALA A 37 -17.83 -4.42 15.32
CA ALA A 37 -18.85 -3.96 14.39
C ALA A 37 -18.91 -2.42 14.31
N GLN A 38 -18.75 -1.73 15.44
CA GLN A 38 -18.68 -0.28 15.50
C GLN A 38 -17.42 0.25 14.81
N ASN A 39 -16.27 -0.36 15.06
CA ASN A 39 -15.02 -0.01 14.38
C ASN A 39 -15.12 -0.22 12.87
N LEU A 40 -15.70 -1.32 12.41
CA LEU A 40 -15.92 -1.59 10.98
C LEU A 40 -16.80 -0.52 10.34
N ARG A 41 -17.85 -0.05 11.02
CA ARG A 41 -18.70 1.04 10.52
C ARG A 41 -17.91 2.35 10.40
N ILE A 42 -17.07 2.67 11.37
CA ILE A 42 -16.22 3.88 11.35
C ILE A 42 -15.22 3.79 10.19
N TYR A 43 -14.55 2.66 10.02
CA TYR A 43 -13.60 2.46 8.92
C TYR A 43 -14.30 2.51 7.56
N GLY A 44 -15.48 1.92 7.41
CA GLY A 44 -16.31 2.03 6.20
C GLY A 44 -16.73 3.48 5.91
N TYR A 45 -17.06 4.25 6.95
CA TYR A 45 -17.35 5.68 6.83
C TYR A 45 -16.12 6.48 6.36
N LEU A 46 -14.94 6.24 6.94
CA LEU A 46 -13.69 6.89 6.54
C LEU A 46 -13.36 6.61 5.07
N LEU A 47 -13.46 5.35 4.65
CA LEU A 47 -13.25 4.95 3.26
C LEU A 47 -14.23 5.67 2.31
N SER A 48 -15.52 5.65 2.64
CA SER A 48 -16.56 6.26 1.80
C SER A 48 -16.42 7.78 1.74
N THR A 49 -15.99 8.42 2.82
CA THR A 49 -15.77 9.86 2.89
C THR A 49 -14.59 10.27 2.01
N SER A 50 -13.46 9.58 2.10
CA SER A 50 -12.28 9.84 1.26
C SER A 50 -12.58 9.59 -0.22
N PHE A 51 -13.33 8.53 -0.52
CA PHE A 51 -13.81 8.26 -1.87
C PHE A 51 -14.66 9.42 -2.43
N ARG A 52 -15.63 9.93 -1.65
CA ARG A 52 -16.49 11.06 -2.05
C ARG A 52 -15.73 12.37 -2.16
N GLN A 53 -14.77 12.63 -1.27
CA GLN A 53 -13.91 13.80 -1.33
C GLN A 53 -13.11 13.84 -2.64
N ARG A 54 -12.57 12.69 -3.04
CA ARG A 54 -11.85 12.57 -4.33
C ARG A 54 -12.78 12.84 -5.51
N MET A 55 -14.01 12.36 -5.47
CA MET A 55 -15.01 12.58 -6.51
C MET A 55 -15.41 14.07 -6.65
N ALA A 56 -15.37 14.84 -5.57
CA ALA A 56 -15.66 16.27 -5.60
C ALA A 56 -14.61 17.08 -6.38
N TYR A 57 -13.36 16.59 -6.47
CA TYR A 57 -12.26 17.28 -7.16
C TYR A 57 -12.16 16.87 -8.64
N ARG A 58 -13.14 17.30 -9.44
CA ARG A 58 -13.32 16.90 -10.85
C ARG A 58 -12.10 17.09 -11.75
N ALA A 59 -11.39 18.23 -11.60
CA ALA A 59 -10.20 18.51 -12.42
C ALA A 59 -9.08 17.47 -12.20
N GLY A 60 -8.85 17.05 -10.97
CA GLY A 60 -7.87 16.01 -10.65
C GLY A 60 -8.22 14.66 -11.28
N VAL A 61 -9.51 14.32 -11.35
CA VAL A 61 -9.98 13.06 -11.97
C VAL A 61 -9.63 13.02 -13.45
N TRP A 62 -9.92 14.09 -14.19
CA TRP A 62 -9.58 14.18 -15.62
C TRP A 62 -8.07 14.11 -15.87
N MET A 63 -7.27 14.75 -15.03
CA MET A 63 -5.81 14.69 -15.12
C MET A 63 -5.28 13.29 -14.87
N GLU A 64 -5.84 12.55 -13.92
CA GLU A 64 -5.44 11.16 -13.65
C GLU A 64 -5.85 10.19 -14.76
N ILE A 65 -7.05 10.37 -15.34
CA ILE A 65 -7.50 9.59 -16.50
C ILE A 65 -6.54 9.82 -17.69
N LEU A 66 -6.22 11.08 -17.97
CA LEU A 66 -5.29 11.44 -19.04
C LEU A 66 -3.90 10.86 -18.78
N HIS A 67 -3.40 10.97 -17.55
CA HIS A 67 -2.11 10.40 -17.15
C HIS A 67 -2.11 8.87 -17.32
N GLY A 68 -3.14 8.17 -16.85
CA GLY A 68 -3.22 6.70 -16.97
C GLY A 68 -3.28 6.24 -18.43
N GLY A 69 -4.10 6.88 -19.25
CA GLY A 69 -4.19 6.58 -20.69
C GLY A 69 -2.88 6.85 -21.42
N LEU A 70 -2.26 8.01 -21.15
CA LEU A 70 -0.97 8.37 -21.74
C LEU A 70 0.15 7.42 -21.29
N PHE A 71 0.17 7.04 -20.03
CA PHE A 71 1.16 6.10 -19.49
C PHE A 71 1.07 4.74 -20.20
N VAL A 72 -0.15 4.17 -20.32
CA VAL A 72 -0.35 2.89 -21.01
C VAL A 72 0.02 2.99 -22.50
N PHE A 73 -0.34 4.10 -23.17
CA PHE A 73 0.03 4.34 -24.55
C PHE A 73 1.56 4.41 -24.75
N LEU A 74 2.26 5.19 -23.91
CA LEU A 74 3.71 5.33 -23.98
C LEU A 74 4.43 4.00 -23.70
N GLN A 75 4.02 3.29 -22.65
CA GLN A 75 4.59 2.00 -22.30
C GLN A 75 4.29 0.94 -23.39
N GLY A 76 3.07 0.88 -23.89
CA GLY A 76 2.70 -0.03 -24.97
C GLY A 76 3.51 0.25 -26.26
N SER A 77 3.68 1.52 -26.62
CA SER A 77 4.49 1.93 -27.79
C SER A 77 5.97 1.60 -27.57
N LEU A 78 6.51 1.82 -26.37
CA LEU A 78 7.89 1.48 -26.01
C LEU A 78 8.15 -0.03 -26.17
N TRP A 79 7.29 -0.87 -25.58
CA TRP A 79 7.46 -2.32 -25.65
C TRP A 79 7.26 -2.85 -27.07
N THR A 80 6.32 -2.27 -27.84
CA THR A 80 6.15 -2.61 -29.25
C THR A 80 7.44 -2.35 -30.03
N ALA A 81 8.08 -1.19 -29.80
CA ALA A 81 9.35 -0.85 -30.48
C ALA A 81 10.51 -1.76 -30.03
N LEU A 82 10.64 -2.05 -28.72
CA LEU A 82 11.70 -2.91 -28.19
C LEU A 82 11.60 -4.35 -28.71
N ILE A 83 10.40 -4.90 -28.79
CA ILE A 83 10.19 -6.26 -29.31
C ILE A 83 10.45 -6.29 -30.83
N ALA A 84 10.04 -5.26 -31.58
CA ALA A 84 10.30 -5.16 -33.01
C ALA A 84 11.79 -5.10 -33.34
N THR A 85 12.64 -4.60 -32.42
CA THR A 85 14.11 -4.58 -32.59
C THR A 85 14.81 -5.86 -32.11
N GLY A 86 14.06 -6.85 -31.60
CA GLY A 86 14.62 -8.11 -31.09
C GLY A 86 15.30 -8.01 -29.70
N TYR A 87 15.15 -6.87 -29.01
CA TYR A 87 15.76 -6.65 -27.68
C TYR A 87 15.06 -7.41 -26.54
N ALA A 88 13.81 -7.81 -26.75
CA ALA A 88 13.04 -8.57 -25.74
C ALA A 88 12.49 -9.85 -26.37
N GLU A 89 12.81 -11.00 -25.79
CA GLU A 89 12.31 -12.32 -26.22
C GLU A 89 10.88 -12.61 -25.74
N ALA A 90 10.24 -11.66 -25.01
CA ALA A 90 8.88 -11.81 -24.52
C ALA A 90 7.83 -11.57 -25.62
N SER A 91 6.68 -12.21 -25.52
CA SER A 91 5.57 -11.93 -26.43
C SER A 91 5.01 -10.51 -26.18
N LEU A 92 4.70 -9.80 -27.30
CA LEU A 92 4.11 -8.46 -27.19
C LEU A 92 2.82 -8.46 -26.34
N GLN A 93 2.01 -9.49 -26.48
CA GLN A 93 0.76 -9.64 -25.75
C GLN A 93 0.99 -9.79 -24.24
N GLU A 94 2.00 -10.55 -23.83
CA GLU A 94 2.38 -10.73 -22.43
C GLU A 94 2.87 -9.42 -21.81
N MET A 95 3.75 -8.70 -22.52
CA MET A 95 4.28 -7.41 -22.06
C MET A 95 3.18 -6.35 -21.90
N ILE A 96 2.28 -6.24 -22.87
CA ILE A 96 1.16 -5.31 -22.79
C ILE A 96 0.22 -5.68 -21.65
N THR A 97 -0.09 -6.97 -21.49
CA THR A 97 -0.90 -7.45 -20.37
C THR A 97 -0.23 -7.12 -19.04
N TYR A 98 1.08 -7.33 -18.94
CA TYR A 98 1.87 -6.95 -17.76
C TYR A 98 1.71 -5.45 -17.43
N VAL A 99 1.91 -4.56 -18.40
CA VAL A 99 1.81 -3.11 -18.22
C VAL A 99 0.41 -2.69 -17.76
N ILE A 100 -0.64 -3.26 -18.34
CA ILE A 100 -2.03 -2.95 -17.97
C ILE A 100 -2.31 -3.37 -16.53
N ILE A 101 -1.99 -4.63 -16.19
CA ILE A 101 -2.24 -5.15 -14.84
C ILE A 101 -1.36 -4.44 -13.81
N ASN A 102 -0.10 -4.14 -14.13
CA ASN A 102 0.79 -3.35 -13.28
C ASN A 102 0.22 -1.96 -12.97
N SER A 103 -0.36 -1.28 -13.95
CA SER A 103 -1.02 0.00 -13.74
C SER A 103 -2.23 -0.13 -12.82
N LEU A 104 -3.07 -1.15 -13.00
CA LEU A 104 -4.24 -1.42 -12.16
C LEU A 104 -3.84 -1.71 -10.70
N VAL A 105 -2.88 -2.61 -10.50
CA VAL A 105 -2.35 -2.94 -9.17
C VAL A 105 -1.71 -1.71 -8.54
N GLY A 106 -1.01 -0.88 -9.35
CA GLY A 106 -0.42 0.38 -8.91
C GLY A 106 -1.43 1.33 -8.26
N TYR A 107 -2.63 1.47 -8.83
CA TYR A 107 -3.68 2.30 -8.22
C TYR A 107 -4.14 1.78 -6.85
N LEU A 108 -4.19 0.48 -6.65
CA LEU A 108 -4.61 -0.12 -5.38
C LEU A 108 -3.52 -0.06 -4.30
N THR A 109 -2.25 -0.01 -4.70
CA THR A 109 -1.09 -0.08 -3.81
C THR A 109 -0.39 1.26 -3.58
N ALA A 110 -0.88 2.35 -4.19
CA ALA A 110 -0.31 3.70 -4.09
C ALA A 110 -0.73 4.42 -2.80
N PHE A 111 -0.13 4.08 -1.67
CA PHE A 111 -0.41 4.76 -0.40
C PHE A 111 0.42 6.02 -0.22
N ASN A 112 -0.21 7.07 0.35
CA ASN A 112 0.40 8.36 0.65
C ASN A 112 0.63 8.56 2.17
N ALA A 113 0.84 7.48 2.91
CA ALA A 113 0.92 7.48 4.36
C ALA A 113 1.98 8.45 4.90
N THR A 114 3.17 8.53 4.27
CA THR A 114 4.26 9.39 4.72
C THR A 114 3.89 10.88 4.64
N SER A 115 3.32 11.34 3.52
CA SER A 115 2.94 12.75 3.35
C SER A 115 1.74 13.12 4.24
N VAL A 116 0.80 12.20 4.45
CA VAL A 116 -0.35 12.41 5.34
C VAL A 116 0.10 12.53 6.79
N ILE A 117 0.93 11.61 7.27
CA ILE A 117 1.43 11.62 8.65
C ILE A 117 2.33 12.82 8.89
N SER A 118 3.25 13.14 7.97
CA SER A 118 4.11 14.31 8.08
C SER A 118 3.30 15.59 8.24
N ARG A 119 2.33 15.81 7.38
CA ARG A 119 1.48 17.00 7.47
C ARG A 119 0.77 17.09 8.82
N ARG A 120 0.22 15.98 9.32
CA ARG A 120 -0.48 15.94 10.61
C ARG A 120 0.45 16.14 11.81
N VAL A 121 1.72 15.77 11.68
CA VAL A 121 2.75 16.08 12.69
C VAL A 121 3.10 17.56 12.63
N ASP A 122 3.30 18.10 11.41
CA ASP A 122 3.72 19.50 11.20
C ASP A 122 2.65 20.51 11.63
N ASP A 123 1.36 20.22 11.41
CA ASP A 123 0.23 21.08 11.79
C ASP A 123 -0.36 20.77 13.18
N GLY A 124 0.19 19.77 13.89
CA GLY A 124 -0.24 19.36 15.21
C GLY A 124 -1.57 18.58 15.25
N SER A 125 -2.24 18.36 14.11
CA SER A 125 -3.54 17.67 14.04
C SER A 125 -3.44 16.17 14.40
N ILE A 126 -2.23 15.62 14.46
CA ILE A 126 -1.99 14.25 14.92
C ILE A 126 -2.51 14.03 16.35
N ALA A 127 -2.45 15.05 17.21
CA ALA A 127 -2.97 14.94 18.59
C ALA A 127 -4.49 14.66 18.59
N SER A 128 -5.24 15.33 17.73
CA SER A 128 -6.68 15.10 17.55
C SER A 128 -6.98 13.70 17.02
N ASP A 129 -6.13 13.19 16.12
CA ASP A 129 -6.29 11.85 15.56
C ASP A 129 -6.03 10.74 16.59
N LEU A 130 -5.10 10.96 17.52
CA LEU A 130 -4.75 9.99 18.58
C LEU A 130 -5.81 9.89 19.68
N ILE A 131 -6.66 10.91 19.84
CA ILE A 131 -7.77 10.90 20.81
C ILE A 131 -8.98 10.11 20.29
N LEU A 132 -9.08 9.89 18.97
CA LEU A 132 -10.20 9.16 18.38
C LEU A 132 -10.24 7.70 18.86
N PRO A 133 -11.43 7.12 19.06
CA PRO A 133 -11.61 5.74 19.53
C PRO A 133 -11.35 4.71 18.42
N VAL A 134 -10.39 5.00 17.55
CA VAL A 134 -9.94 4.14 16.43
C VAL A 134 -8.43 4.09 16.37
N ARG A 135 -7.88 2.97 15.97
CA ARG A 135 -6.42 2.85 15.82
C ARG A 135 -5.94 3.75 14.67
N PHE A 136 -5.09 4.71 14.96
CA PHE A 136 -4.51 5.69 14.04
C PHE A 136 -4.03 5.06 12.73
N LYS A 137 -3.30 3.94 12.81
CA LYS A 137 -2.83 3.19 11.65
C LYS A 137 -3.96 2.82 10.69
N TRP A 138 -5.03 2.19 11.19
CA TRP A 138 -6.13 1.75 10.35
C TRP A 138 -6.97 2.92 9.82
N LYS A 139 -7.05 4.03 10.56
CA LYS A 139 -7.64 5.27 10.07
C LYS A 139 -6.93 5.72 8.79
N ILE A 140 -5.58 5.86 8.83
CA ILE A 140 -4.78 6.23 7.66
C ILE A 140 -4.95 5.23 6.51
N PHE A 141 -5.00 3.92 6.81
CA PHE A 141 -5.21 2.89 5.81
C PHE A 141 -6.53 3.07 5.06
N PHE A 142 -7.65 3.20 5.78
CA PHE A 142 -8.97 3.28 5.15
C PHE A 142 -9.21 4.62 4.45
N GLU A 143 -8.64 5.71 4.92
CA GLU A 143 -8.65 7.00 4.21
C GLU A 143 -7.92 6.88 2.86
N ASN A 144 -6.70 6.37 2.84
CA ASN A 144 -5.95 6.15 1.59
C ASN A 144 -6.63 5.12 0.68
N MET A 145 -7.16 4.04 1.24
CA MET A 145 -7.86 3.01 0.45
C MET A 145 -9.11 3.58 -0.25
N GLY A 146 -9.81 4.54 0.38
CA GLY A 146 -10.93 5.24 -0.25
C GLY A 146 -10.49 6.02 -1.50
N GLU A 147 -9.37 6.74 -1.43
CA GLU A 147 -8.78 7.42 -2.59
C GLU A 147 -8.28 6.43 -3.65
N ASN A 148 -7.58 5.38 -3.23
CA ASN A 148 -7.04 4.36 -4.12
C ASN A 148 -8.17 3.62 -4.88
N LEU A 149 -9.24 3.28 -4.20
CA LEU A 149 -10.39 2.63 -4.82
C LEU A 149 -11.07 3.55 -5.84
N PHE A 150 -11.17 4.86 -5.54
CA PHE A 150 -11.67 5.83 -6.50
C PHE A 150 -10.77 5.88 -7.75
N ASN A 151 -9.45 6.02 -7.59
CA ASN A 151 -8.49 6.08 -8.68
C ASN A 151 -8.49 4.78 -9.50
N PHE A 152 -8.60 3.62 -8.85
CA PHE A 152 -8.72 2.33 -9.50
C PHE A 152 -9.97 2.25 -10.40
N LEU A 153 -11.14 2.65 -9.88
CA LEU A 153 -12.41 2.54 -10.62
C LEU A 153 -12.48 3.54 -11.78
N PHE A 154 -12.08 4.79 -11.57
CA PHE A 154 -12.25 5.84 -12.56
C PHE A 154 -11.06 5.99 -13.51
N SER A 155 -9.83 5.90 -13.01
CA SER A 155 -8.64 6.04 -13.83
C SER A 155 -8.10 4.69 -14.29
N GLY A 156 -8.03 3.71 -13.39
CA GLY A 156 -7.49 2.39 -13.69
C GLY A 156 -8.36 1.61 -14.66
N VAL A 157 -9.65 1.45 -14.37
CA VAL A 157 -10.58 0.71 -15.24
C VAL A 157 -10.73 1.39 -16.61
N LEU A 158 -10.80 2.74 -16.63
CA LEU A 158 -10.90 3.47 -17.90
C LEU A 158 -9.61 3.34 -18.72
N SER A 159 -8.42 3.44 -18.10
CA SER A 159 -7.14 3.18 -18.77
C SER A 159 -7.05 1.76 -19.30
N MET A 160 -7.58 0.78 -18.56
CA MET A 160 -7.66 -0.61 -19.01
C MET A 160 -8.56 -0.74 -20.25
N VAL A 161 -9.73 -0.10 -20.25
CA VAL A 161 -10.62 -0.13 -21.43
C VAL A 161 -9.93 0.46 -22.65
N VAL A 162 -9.27 1.61 -22.52
CA VAL A 162 -8.47 2.21 -23.60
C VAL A 162 -7.38 1.26 -24.07
N ALA A 163 -6.67 0.62 -23.15
CA ALA A 163 -5.61 -0.32 -23.48
C ALA A 163 -6.14 -1.58 -24.21
N LEU A 164 -7.29 -2.10 -23.80
CA LEU A 164 -7.94 -3.24 -24.48
C LEU A 164 -8.43 -2.90 -25.89
N LEU A 165 -8.80 -1.64 -26.12
CA LEU A 165 -9.19 -1.16 -27.45
C LEU A 165 -7.99 -0.96 -28.39
N LEU A 166 -6.85 -0.52 -27.84
CA LEU A 166 -5.62 -0.27 -28.62
C LEU A 166 -4.76 -1.52 -28.79
N TYR A 167 -4.76 -2.39 -27.79
CA TYR A 167 -3.88 -3.56 -27.71
C TYR A 167 -4.68 -4.81 -27.33
N ARG A 168 -4.28 -5.95 -27.87
CA ARG A 168 -4.87 -7.26 -27.51
C ARG A 168 -4.20 -7.78 -26.24
N ALA A 169 -4.76 -7.46 -25.05
CA ALA A 169 -4.31 -8.03 -23.80
C ALA A 169 -4.80 -9.48 -23.64
N ALA A 170 -4.01 -10.29 -22.94
CA ALA A 170 -4.42 -11.64 -22.55
C ALA A 170 -5.36 -11.60 -21.34
N GLY A 171 -6.33 -12.50 -21.32
CA GLY A 171 -7.12 -12.76 -20.11
C GLY A 171 -6.33 -13.57 -19.07
N PRO A 172 -6.91 -13.83 -17.88
CA PRO A 172 -6.29 -14.68 -16.88
C PRO A 172 -6.09 -16.09 -17.42
N ALA A 173 -4.92 -16.70 -17.12
CA ALA A 173 -4.57 -18.02 -17.65
C ALA A 173 -5.53 -19.14 -17.20
N SER A 174 -6.11 -19.03 -16.03
CA SER A 174 -7.10 -19.97 -15.49
C SER A 174 -7.97 -19.33 -14.40
N ALA A 175 -9.10 -19.98 -14.07
CA ALA A 175 -9.96 -19.53 -12.96
C ALA A 175 -9.24 -19.64 -11.60
N ILE A 176 -8.42 -20.66 -11.40
CA ILE A 176 -7.59 -20.84 -10.18
C ILE A 176 -6.52 -19.73 -10.15
N GLY A 177 -5.88 -19.43 -11.28
CA GLY A 177 -4.95 -18.33 -11.42
C GLY A 177 -5.60 -16.98 -11.09
N LEU A 178 -6.81 -16.73 -11.55
CA LEU A 178 -7.55 -15.50 -11.21
C LEU A 178 -7.83 -15.39 -9.70
N ALA A 179 -8.27 -16.49 -9.07
CA ALA A 179 -8.49 -16.51 -7.62
C ALA A 179 -7.18 -16.28 -6.84
N GLY A 180 -6.09 -16.93 -7.25
CA GLY A 180 -4.75 -16.72 -6.68
C GLY A 180 -4.26 -15.27 -6.86
N PHE A 181 -4.46 -14.69 -8.03
CA PHE A 181 -4.16 -13.30 -8.35
C PHE A 181 -4.89 -12.32 -7.42
N LEU A 182 -6.22 -12.48 -7.26
CA LEU A 182 -7.01 -11.61 -6.39
C LEU A 182 -6.57 -11.69 -4.93
N LEU A 183 -6.28 -12.90 -4.44
CA LEU A 183 -5.76 -13.09 -3.09
C LEU A 183 -4.34 -12.51 -2.94
N SER A 184 -3.49 -12.71 -3.94
CA SER A 184 -2.13 -12.17 -3.96
C SER A 184 -2.12 -10.63 -3.99
N ILE A 185 -3.02 -9.98 -4.75
CA ILE A 185 -3.20 -8.51 -4.70
C ILE A 185 -3.61 -8.06 -3.30
N LEU A 186 -4.52 -8.77 -2.65
CA LEU A 186 -4.94 -8.42 -1.29
C LEU A 186 -3.74 -8.39 -0.34
N PHE A 187 -2.87 -9.40 -0.36
CA PHE A 187 -1.61 -9.38 0.39
C PHE A 187 -0.68 -8.25 -0.07
N GLY A 188 -0.55 -8.02 -1.37
CA GLY A 188 0.25 -6.93 -1.96
C GLY A 188 -0.17 -5.55 -1.46
N ILE A 189 -1.48 -5.29 -1.34
CA ILE A 189 -2.04 -4.06 -0.76
C ILE A 189 -1.56 -3.88 0.70
N PHE A 190 -1.66 -4.93 1.52
CA PHE A 190 -1.20 -4.86 2.90
C PHE A 190 0.32 -4.72 3.00
N ILE A 191 1.10 -5.45 2.21
CA ILE A 191 2.56 -5.35 2.18
C ILE A 191 2.97 -3.92 1.81
N SER A 192 2.41 -3.34 0.74
CA SER A 192 2.68 -1.97 0.31
C SER A 192 2.35 -0.97 1.42
N TYR A 193 1.17 -1.09 2.04
CA TYR A 193 0.77 -0.22 3.13
C TYR A 193 1.73 -0.31 4.33
N HIS A 194 2.10 -1.52 4.76
CA HIS A 194 3.00 -1.70 5.91
C HIS A 194 4.40 -1.14 5.63
N ILE A 195 4.93 -1.32 4.42
CA ILE A 195 6.21 -0.72 4.03
C ILE A 195 6.12 0.80 4.10
N LEU A 196 5.12 1.41 3.45
CA LEU A 196 4.97 2.87 3.43
C LEU A 196 4.67 3.44 4.82
N TYR A 197 3.88 2.76 5.63
CA TYR A 197 3.60 3.16 7.01
C TYR A 197 4.85 3.06 7.89
N LEU A 198 5.67 2.03 7.70
CA LEU A 198 6.95 1.87 8.39
C LEU A 198 7.88 3.07 8.15
N PHE A 199 8.01 3.47 6.89
CA PHE A 199 8.81 4.65 6.53
C PHE A 199 8.12 5.97 6.94
N ALA A 200 6.80 6.01 6.95
CA ALA A 200 6.04 7.17 7.42
C ALA A 200 6.29 7.48 8.90
N MET A 201 6.57 6.47 9.72
CA MET A 201 6.97 6.69 11.11
C MET A 201 8.26 7.49 11.26
N SER A 202 9.10 7.59 10.21
CA SER A 202 10.28 8.47 10.23
C SER A 202 9.93 9.95 10.42
N ALA A 203 8.68 10.37 10.13
CA ALA A 203 8.18 11.72 10.38
C ALA A 203 8.31 12.17 11.86
N PHE A 204 8.37 11.21 12.80
CA PHE A 204 8.59 11.52 14.22
C PHE A 204 10.04 11.91 14.55
N TRP A 205 10.98 11.69 13.62
CA TRP A 205 12.42 12.00 13.79
C TRP A 205 12.93 13.01 12.77
N VAL A 206 12.28 13.13 11.61
CA VAL A 206 12.74 13.95 10.49
C VAL A 206 11.69 14.99 10.16
N THR A 207 12.10 16.26 10.16
CA THR A 207 11.20 17.42 10.00
C THR A 207 10.55 17.53 8.61
N LYS A 208 11.14 16.96 7.56
CA LYS A 208 10.62 17.03 6.18
C LYS A 208 10.77 15.69 5.45
N PRO A 209 9.92 14.69 5.73
CA PRO A 209 10.09 13.33 5.22
C PRO A 209 9.56 13.12 3.77
N TRP A 210 9.23 14.16 3.01
CA TRP A 210 8.70 14.03 1.65
C TRP A 210 9.61 13.24 0.70
N TYR A 211 10.94 13.39 0.84
CA TYR A 211 11.93 12.65 0.06
C TYR A 211 11.93 11.16 0.40
N ILE A 212 11.58 10.79 1.64
CA ILE A 212 11.49 9.39 2.08
C ILE A 212 10.37 8.70 1.32
N GLN A 213 9.21 9.34 1.18
CA GLN A 213 8.11 8.79 0.40
C GLN A 213 8.52 8.56 -1.07
N THR A 214 9.16 9.54 -1.69
CA THR A 214 9.63 9.44 -3.07
C THR A 214 10.64 8.30 -3.22
N LEU A 215 11.58 8.16 -2.28
CA LEU A 215 12.55 7.07 -2.26
C LEU A 215 11.85 5.70 -2.15
N VAL A 216 10.91 5.54 -1.21
CA VAL A 216 10.20 4.26 -1.03
C VAL A 216 9.38 3.90 -2.24
N ILE A 217 8.71 4.88 -2.87
CA ILE A 217 7.97 4.66 -4.13
C ILE A 217 8.93 4.22 -5.24
N ALA A 218 10.10 4.87 -5.37
CA ALA A 218 11.10 4.48 -6.36
C ALA A 218 11.64 3.06 -6.12
N LEU A 219 11.95 2.70 -4.88
CA LEU A 219 12.37 1.35 -4.49
C LEU A 219 11.28 0.31 -4.77
N THR A 220 10.04 0.63 -4.44
CA THR A 220 8.89 -0.25 -4.69
C THR A 220 8.72 -0.49 -6.19
N ARG A 221 8.84 0.55 -7.01
CA ARG A 221 8.74 0.42 -8.47
C ARG A 221 9.92 -0.35 -9.06
N LEU A 222 11.13 -0.09 -8.57
CA LEU A 222 12.34 -0.79 -9.05
C LEU A 222 12.30 -2.26 -8.65
N PHE A 223 12.25 -2.58 -7.37
CA PHE A 223 12.33 -3.96 -6.88
C PHE A 223 11.02 -4.74 -6.97
N GLY A 224 9.90 -4.06 -7.20
CA GLY A 224 8.59 -4.67 -7.44
C GLY A 224 8.28 -4.94 -8.90
N GLY A 225 9.21 -4.63 -9.84
CA GLY A 225 8.98 -4.83 -11.28
C GLY A 225 8.00 -3.82 -11.89
N GLY A 226 7.80 -2.68 -11.23
CA GLY A 226 6.82 -1.67 -11.68
C GLY A 226 7.29 -0.82 -12.87
N VAL A 227 8.58 -0.79 -13.16
CA VAL A 227 9.18 -0.07 -14.32
C VAL A 227 9.45 -1.04 -15.45
N ILE A 228 10.14 -2.13 -15.16
CA ILE A 228 10.51 -3.21 -16.07
C ILE A 228 10.21 -4.52 -15.35
N PRO A 229 9.65 -5.54 -16.01
CA PRO A 229 9.44 -6.85 -15.39
C PRO A 229 10.74 -7.45 -14.85
N ILE A 230 10.69 -8.10 -13.68
CA ILE A 230 11.88 -8.64 -12.99
C ILE A 230 12.60 -9.72 -13.84
N TRP A 231 11.88 -10.45 -14.71
CA TRP A 231 12.54 -11.45 -15.58
C TRP A 231 13.52 -10.85 -16.60
N LEU A 232 13.43 -9.52 -16.88
CA LEU A 232 14.36 -8.79 -17.74
C LEU A 232 15.53 -8.15 -16.97
N TYR A 233 15.58 -8.35 -15.64
CA TYR A 233 16.66 -7.79 -14.82
C TYR A 233 17.97 -8.57 -15.01
N PRO A 234 19.12 -7.89 -14.89
CA PRO A 234 20.40 -8.58 -14.75
C PRO A 234 20.41 -9.38 -13.42
N ASP A 235 21.19 -10.47 -13.38
CA ASP A 235 21.16 -11.44 -12.27
C ASP A 235 21.34 -10.82 -10.89
N TRP A 236 22.23 -9.84 -10.75
CA TRP A 236 22.47 -9.15 -9.48
C TRP A 236 21.24 -8.39 -8.98
N LEU A 237 20.51 -7.71 -9.88
CA LEU A 237 19.31 -6.94 -9.52
C LEU A 237 18.12 -7.86 -9.22
N LYS A 238 18.03 -8.97 -9.98
CA LYS A 238 17.05 -10.03 -9.73
C LYS A 238 17.26 -10.63 -8.34
N ALA A 239 18.50 -11.01 -8.00
CA ALA A 239 18.85 -11.56 -6.69
C ALA A 239 18.48 -10.59 -5.53
N MET A 240 18.68 -9.28 -5.71
CA MET A 240 18.23 -8.28 -4.74
C MET A 240 16.71 -8.23 -4.63
N SER A 241 15.98 -8.27 -5.75
CA SER A 241 14.52 -8.26 -5.77
C SER A 241 13.94 -9.52 -5.13
N ASP A 242 14.63 -10.66 -5.24
CA ASP A 242 14.19 -11.95 -4.66
C ASP A 242 14.21 -11.95 -3.12
N VAL A 243 15.10 -11.17 -2.50
CA VAL A 243 15.21 -11.04 -1.04
C VAL A 243 14.24 -10.01 -0.47
N LEU A 244 13.90 -8.98 -1.27
CA LEU A 244 13.10 -7.85 -0.80
C LEU A 244 11.59 -8.11 -0.96
N PRO A 245 10.75 -7.61 -0.03
CA PRO A 245 9.31 -7.87 -0.08
C PRO A 245 8.58 -7.09 -1.19
N PHE A 246 9.27 -6.22 -1.93
CA PHE A 246 8.65 -5.36 -2.94
C PHE A 246 8.08 -6.14 -4.13
N ARG A 247 8.71 -7.26 -4.53
CA ARG A 247 8.23 -8.11 -5.63
C ARG A 247 6.81 -8.66 -5.38
N PHE A 248 6.46 -8.87 -4.11
CA PHE A 248 5.15 -9.38 -3.71
C PHE A 248 4.01 -8.36 -3.87
N ILE A 249 4.33 -7.08 -4.13
CA ILE A 249 3.32 -6.05 -4.31
C ILE A 249 2.71 -6.11 -5.71
N THR A 250 3.54 -6.26 -6.74
CA THR A 250 3.10 -6.17 -8.13
C THR A 250 3.54 -7.35 -8.98
N TYR A 251 4.82 -7.72 -8.94
CA TYR A 251 5.37 -8.72 -9.84
C TYR A 251 4.74 -10.11 -9.67
N GLU A 252 4.76 -10.66 -8.47
CA GLU A 252 4.21 -11.99 -8.19
C GLU A 252 2.71 -12.11 -8.51
N PRO A 253 1.84 -11.16 -8.10
CA PRO A 253 0.45 -11.20 -8.53
C PRO A 253 0.29 -11.26 -10.05
N ILE A 254 1.08 -10.46 -10.79
CA ILE A 254 0.99 -10.43 -12.26
C ILE A 254 1.46 -11.76 -12.86
N GLN A 255 2.51 -12.39 -12.30
CA GLN A 255 2.98 -13.70 -12.76
C GLN A 255 1.93 -14.80 -12.58
N ILE A 256 1.16 -14.74 -11.50
CA ILE A 256 0.01 -15.64 -11.29
C ILE A 256 -1.08 -15.38 -12.34
N PHE A 257 -1.38 -14.11 -12.65
CA PHE A 257 -2.37 -13.75 -13.66
C PHE A 257 -2.00 -14.24 -15.06
N LEU A 258 -0.72 -14.04 -15.45
CA LEU A 258 -0.17 -14.48 -16.72
C LEU A 258 -0.05 -16.00 -16.84
N GLY A 259 -0.11 -16.72 -15.72
CA GLY A 259 0.01 -18.18 -15.68
C GLY A 259 1.47 -18.67 -15.66
N ASN A 260 2.42 -17.79 -15.38
CA ASN A 260 3.84 -18.17 -15.20
C ASN A 260 4.07 -18.81 -13.83
N ILE A 261 3.20 -18.54 -12.85
CA ILE A 261 3.13 -19.21 -11.54
C ILE A 261 1.81 -19.98 -11.50
N GLN A 262 1.87 -21.32 -11.34
CA GLN A 262 0.69 -22.17 -11.40
C GLN A 262 0.69 -23.23 -10.28
N GLY A 263 -0.47 -23.83 -10.03
CA GLY A 263 -0.63 -24.98 -9.13
C GLY A 263 -0.10 -24.70 -7.72
N VAL A 264 0.81 -25.55 -7.26
CA VAL A 264 1.41 -25.48 -5.90
C VAL A 264 2.29 -24.23 -5.72
N GLU A 265 2.85 -23.69 -6.79
CA GLU A 265 3.68 -22.47 -6.74
C GLU A 265 2.87 -21.25 -6.34
N ILE A 266 1.57 -21.19 -6.68
CA ILE A 266 0.67 -20.12 -6.21
C ILE A 266 0.59 -20.16 -4.68
N LEU A 267 0.44 -21.35 -4.09
CA LEU A 267 0.38 -21.49 -2.64
C LEU A 267 1.70 -21.08 -1.98
N HIS A 268 2.83 -21.47 -2.57
CA HIS A 268 4.16 -21.05 -2.10
C HIS A 268 4.30 -19.52 -2.13
N CYS A 269 3.90 -18.87 -3.23
CA CYS A 269 3.91 -17.41 -3.36
C CYS A 269 3.05 -16.74 -2.27
N LEU A 270 1.81 -17.21 -2.05
CA LEU A 270 0.91 -16.68 -1.02
C LEU A 270 1.48 -16.89 0.40
N MET A 271 2.15 -18.00 0.66
CA MET A 271 2.83 -18.24 1.94
C MET A 271 3.99 -17.25 2.15
N MET A 272 4.79 -16.98 1.12
CA MET A 272 5.89 -16.01 1.20
C MET A 272 5.37 -14.58 1.41
N GLN A 273 4.27 -14.21 0.76
CA GLN A 273 3.58 -12.93 1.02
C GLN A 273 3.11 -12.83 2.47
N TRP A 274 2.52 -13.91 3.01
CA TRP A 274 2.07 -13.98 4.40
C TRP A 274 3.22 -13.85 5.39
N ILE A 275 4.33 -14.56 5.16
CA ILE A 275 5.54 -14.46 5.98
C ILE A 275 6.09 -13.02 5.94
N SER A 276 6.19 -12.43 4.76
CA SER A 276 6.66 -11.05 4.58
C SER A 276 5.78 -10.05 5.35
N LEU A 277 4.46 -10.24 5.33
CA LEU A 277 3.52 -9.42 6.08
C LEU A 277 3.74 -9.55 7.60
N ILE A 278 3.93 -10.77 8.12
CA ILE A 278 4.23 -11.00 9.54
C ILE A 278 5.52 -10.26 9.94
N VAL A 279 6.58 -10.41 9.15
CA VAL A 279 7.87 -9.75 9.42
C VAL A 279 7.71 -8.23 9.45
N LEU A 280 7.01 -7.65 8.47
CA LEU A 280 6.75 -6.20 8.43
C LEU A 280 5.96 -5.73 9.65
N VAL A 281 4.92 -6.47 10.06
CA VAL A 281 4.12 -6.15 11.26
C VAL A 281 4.97 -6.22 12.54
N LEU A 282 5.89 -7.17 12.64
CA LEU A 282 6.79 -7.29 13.79
C LEU A 282 7.77 -6.10 13.84
N ILE A 283 8.40 -5.75 12.73
CA ILE A 283 9.29 -4.59 12.63
C ILE A 283 8.53 -3.31 12.99
N GLU A 284 7.33 -3.14 12.45
CA GLU A 284 6.47 -1.99 12.73
C GLU A 284 6.15 -1.84 14.23
N LYS A 285 5.82 -2.94 14.92
CA LYS A 285 5.57 -2.91 16.36
C LYS A 285 6.80 -2.42 17.16
N ILE A 286 8.00 -2.82 16.73
CA ILE A 286 9.26 -2.41 17.38
C ILE A 286 9.48 -0.90 17.17
N ILE A 287 9.31 -0.41 15.95
CA ILE A 287 9.52 1.00 15.61
C ILE A 287 8.45 1.87 16.23
N TRP A 288 7.17 1.44 16.22
CA TRP A 288 6.08 2.18 16.84
C TRP A 288 6.29 2.44 18.33
N ARG A 289 6.80 1.45 19.08
CA ARG A 289 7.12 1.63 20.51
C ARG A 289 8.14 2.75 20.74
N LYS A 290 9.10 2.92 19.82
CA LYS A 290 10.09 4.00 19.88
C LYS A 290 9.51 5.33 19.41
N ALA A 291 8.65 5.33 18.40
CA ALA A 291 8.02 6.52 17.86
C ALA A 291 7.02 7.14 18.85
N ALA A 292 6.19 6.32 19.50
CA ALA A 292 5.19 6.76 20.45
C ALA A 292 5.78 7.56 21.63
N ASN A 293 7.01 7.23 22.05
CA ASN A 293 7.70 7.97 23.12
C ASN A 293 8.25 9.33 22.67
N ARG A 294 8.18 9.65 21.37
CA ARG A 294 8.67 10.90 20.78
C ARG A 294 7.57 11.82 20.26
N VAL A 295 6.31 11.47 20.46
CA VAL A 295 5.19 12.36 20.16
C VAL A 295 5.20 13.52 21.17
N PHE A 296 6.06 14.49 20.94
CA PHE A 296 6.00 15.78 21.61
C PHE A 296 5.03 16.65 20.80
N VAL A 297 4.03 17.17 21.47
CA VAL A 297 3.17 18.22 20.92
C VAL A 297 4.06 19.43 20.68
N GLN A 298 4.40 19.73 19.43
CA GLN A 298 5.00 20.99 19.06
C GLN A 298 3.90 22.05 19.22
N GLY A 299 3.93 22.76 20.31
CA GLY A 299 2.94 23.82 20.59
C GLY A 299 2.59 23.98 22.07
N GLY A 300 3.48 23.60 22.98
CA GLY A 300 3.41 23.99 24.39
C GLY A 300 4.30 25.18 24.69
#